data_99db5582b8afd3138923b7d75a004069
#
_entry.id   99db5582b8afd3138923b7d75a004069
#
_cell.length_a   1.000
_cell.length_b   1.000
_cell.length_c   1.000
_cell.angle_alpha   90.00
_cell.angle_beta   90.00
_cell.angle_gamma   90.00
#
_symmetry.space_group_name_H-M   'P 1'
#
loop_
_entity.id
_entity.type
_entity.pdbx_description
1 polymer ?
#
loop_
_entity_poly.entity_id
_entity_poly.type
_entity_poly.pdbx_seq_one_letter_code
_entity_poly.pdbx_strand_id
1 'polypeptide(L)'
;AGIDYWMTFLNGVAGKSHSREHAIHSAEIFSQCRPMLVGTGGLTLFPGTPLLEEAQRSEFDPLSEKEMLEELKLFVENLTCDCSFITHHTITGVNLTGANFLQRKDKIIAALDREIRHGDMDIYAAIRNRKSTL
;
A
#
# COMPACT_ATOMS: atom_id res chain seq x y z
N ALA A 1 3.64 -23.31 14.70
CA ALA A 1 4.58 -23.25 15.78
C ALA A 1 4.37 -22.11 16.78
N GLY A 2 3.26 -21.37 16.72
CA GLY A 2 2.90 -20.35 17.73
C GLY A 2 3.81 -19.11 17.74
N ILE A 3 4.40 -18.75 16.61
CA ILE A 3 5.16 -17.51 16.46
C ILE A 3 4.24 -16.45 15.88
N ASP A 4 4.08 -15.33 16.59
CA ASP A 4 3.41 -14.15 16.06
C ASP A 4 4.34 -13.45 15.07
N TYR A 5 3.80 -13.07 13.93
CA TYR A 5 4.54 -12.35 12.90
C TYR A 5 3.68 -11.30 12.19
N TRP A 6 4.33 -10.42 11.52
CA TRP A 6 3.70 -9.40 10.69
C TRP A 6 4.18 -9.50 9.25
N MET A 7 3.35 -9.03 8.35
CA MET A 7 3.67 -8.94 6.92
C MET A 7 3.46 -7.51 6.45
N THR A 8 4.28 -7.10 5.49
CA THR A 8 4.19 -5.75 4.92
C THR A 8 3.81 -5.83 3.45
N PHE A 9 2.74 -5.13 3.08
CA PHE A 9 2.37 -4.89 1.68
C PHE A 9 3.04 -3.61 1.19
N LEU A 10 3.88 -3.71 0.16
CA LEU A 10 4.58 -2.56 -0.43
C LEU A 10 3.87 -2.10 -1.69
N ASN A 11 3.08 -1.04 -1.57
CA ASN A 11 2.36 -0.44 -2.68
C ASN A 11 3.31 0.03 -3.79
N GLY A 12 2.97 -0.29 -5.03
CA GLY A 12 3.65 0.20 -6.21
C GLY A 12 4.90 -0.57 -6.62
N VAL A 13 5.34 -1.57 -5.83
CA VAL A 13 6.59 -2.30 -6.10
C VAL A 13 6.56 -3.08 -7.41
N ALA A 14 5.39 -3.48 -7.88
CA ALA A 14 5.22 -4.21 -9.14
C ALA A 14 5.11 -3.30 -10.39
N GLY A 15 5.09 -1.98 -10.20
CA GLY A 15 4.83 -1.03 -11.28
C GLY A 15 3.41 -1.07 -11.82
N LYS A 16 3.08 -0.18 -12.75
CA LYS A 16 1.71 -0.06 -13.28
C LYS A 16 1.21 -1.32 -13.96
N SER A 17 2.03 -1.98 -14.75
CA SER A 17 1.63 -3.13 -15.56
C SER A 17 1.15 -4.33 -14.73
N HIS A 18 1.63 -4.48 -13.50
CA HIS A 18 1.34 -5.62 -12.62
C HIS A 18 0.65 -5.23 -11.30
N SER A 19 0.28 -3.97 -11.12
CA SER A 19 -0.29 -3.45 -9.88
C SER A 19 -1.54 -4.22 -9.43
N ARG A 20 -2.47 -4.49 -10.35
CA ARG A 20 -3.69 -5.24 -10.05
C ARG A 20 -3.40 -6.67 -9.57
N GLU A 21 -2.54 -7.39 -10.28
CA GLU A 21 -2.16 -8.75 -9.93
C GLU A 21 -1.42 -8.79 -8.59
N HIS A 22 -0.51 -7.84 -8.38
CA HIS A 22 0.23 -7.68 -7.14
C HIS A 22 -0.72 -7.50 -5.95
N ALA A 23 -1.71 -6.61 -6.04
CA ALA A 23 -2.66 -6.38 -4.96
C ALA A 23 -3.48 -7.65 -4.63
N ILE A 24 -4.04 -8.31 -5.64
CA ILE A 24 -4.91 -9.48 -5.45
C ILE A 24 -4.12 -10.68 -4.90
N HIS A 25 -3.01 -11.05 -5.54
CA HIS A 25 -2.23 -12.21 -5.13
C HIS A 25 -1.55 -12.00 -3.77
N SER A 26 -1.09 -10.79 -3.47
CA SER A 26 -0.59 -10.47 -2.13
C SER A 26 -1.67 -10.64 -1.07
N ALA A 27 -2.89 -10.15 -1.31
CA ALA A 27 -4.00 -10.29 -0.37
C ALA A 27 -4.39 -11.77 -0.15
N GLU A 28 -4.37 -12.58 -1.20
CA GLU A 28 -4.61 -14.03 -1.11
C GLU A 28 -3.55 -14.72 -0.23
N ILE A 29 -2.27 -14.44 -0.47
CA ILE A 29 -1.16 -15.01 0.33
C ILE A 29 -1.27 -14.56 1.79
N PHE A 30 -1.49 -13.27 2.04
CA PHE A 30 -1.64 -12.74 3.40
C PHE A 30 -2.83 -13.38 4.11
N SER A 31 -3.95 -13.58 3.41
CA SER A 31 -5.14 -14.22 3.97
C SER A 31 -4.89 -15.69 4.36
N GLN A 32 -4.09 -16.41 3.58
CA GLN A 32 -3.68 -17.79 3.88
C GLN A 32 -2.69 -17.85 5.05
N CYS A 33 -1.72 -16.93 5.08
CA CYS A 33 -0.71 -16.83 6.12
C CYS A 33 -1.27 -16.38 7.47
N ARG A 34 -2.33 -15.57 7.49
CA ARG A 34 -2.98 -15.06 8.71
C ARG A 34 -2.03 -14.35 9.67
N PRO A 35 -1.29 -13.34 9.24
CA PRO A 35 -0.38 -12.61 10.13
C PRO A 35 -1.16 -11.91 11.25
N MET A 36 -0.53 -11.74 12.41
CA MET A 36 -1.08 -10.94 13.50
C MET A 36 -1.26 -9.47 13.11
N LEU A 37 -0.37 -8.96 12.26
CA LEU A 37 -0.33 -7.59 11.82
C LEU A 37 0.00 -7.49 10.34
N VAL A 38 -0.74 -6.66 9.62
CA VAL A 38 -0.46 -6.23 8.25
C VAL A 38 -0.07 -4.76 8.25
N GLY A 39 1.17 -4.49 7.86
CA GLY A 39 1.64 -3.14 7.59
C GLY A 39 1.51 -2.80 6.10
N THR A 40 1.33 -1.52 5.77
CA THR A 40 1.40 -1.05 4.40
C THR A 40 2.40 0.07 4.25
N GLY A 41 3.14 0.06 3.13
CA GLY A 41 4.09 1.11 2.77
C GLY A 41 3.95 1.46 1.30
N GLY A 42 4.29 2.68 0.94
CA GLY A 42 4.35 3.11 -0.47
C GLY A 42 5.79 3.12 -0.98
N LEU A 43 5.99 2.60 -2.18
CA LEU A 43 7.28 2.65 -2.85
C LEU A 43 7.76 4.10 -2.98
N THR A 44 8.99 4.36 -2.56
CA THR A 44 9.68 5.63 -2.79
C THR A 44 10.97 5.34 -3.55
N LEU A 45 11.17 6.04 -4.67
CA LEU A 45 12.38 5.91 -5.48
C LEU A 45 13.47 6.85 -4.92
N PHE A 46 14.49 6.27 -4.35
CA PHE A 46 15.60 7.05 -3.76
C PHE A 46 16.74 7.25 -4.75
N PRO A 47 17.40 8.43 -4.73
CA PRO A 47 18.60 8.67 -5.52
C PRO A 47 19.68 7.61 -5.29
N GLY A 48 20.31 7.16 -6.37
CA GLY A 48 21.38 6.15 -6.33
C GLY A 48 20.89 4.69 -6.21
N THR A 49 19.58 4.45 -6.37
CA THR A 49 19.06 3.09 -6.40
C THR A 49 18.87 2.59 -7.84
N PRO A 50 19.11 1.29 -8.12
CA PRO A 50 18.88 0.72 -9.44
C PRO A 50 17.45 0.93 -9.95
N LEU A 51 16.44 0.85 -9.08
CA LEU A 51 15.05 1.00 -9.47
C LEU A 51 14.72 2.44 -9.97
N LEU A 52 15.36 3.47 -9.37
CA LEU A 52 15.22 4.83 -9.89
C LEU A 52 15.86 4.95 -11.30
N GLU A 53 17.00 4.33 -11.51
CA GLU A 53 17.63 4.31 -12.83
C GLU A 53 16.78 3.58 -13.88
N GLU A 54 16.16 2.46 -13.51
CA GLU A 54 15.21 1.75 -14.36
C GLU A 54 13.99 2.62 -14.70
N ALA A 55 13.46 3.34 -13.72
CA ALA A 55 12.36 4.27 -13.95
C ALA A 55 12.77 5.43 -14.90
N GLN A 56 13.98 5.97 -14.77
CA GLN A 56 14.50 7.00 -15.66
C GLN A 56 14.71 6.50 -17.10
N ARG A 57 15.01 5.20 -17.28
CA ARG A 57 15.11 4.56 -18.58
C ARG A 57 13.77 4.06 -19.14
N SER A 58 12.65 4.31 -18.43
CA SER A 58 11.32 3.79 -18.77
C SER A 58 11.23 2.25 -18.78
N GLU A 59 12.11 1.58 -18.04
CA GLU A 59 12.09 0.13 -17.82
C GLU A 59 11.19 -0.26 -16.64
N PHE A 60 10.92 0.68 -15.75
CA PHE A 60 9.98 0.58 -14.64
C PHE A 60 9.03 1.79 -14.68
N ASP A 61 7.72 1.54 -14.67
CA ASP A 61 6.68 2.59 -14.65
C ASP A 61 6.04 2.67 -13.26
N PRO A 62 6.46 3.65 -12.43
CA PRO A 62 5.95 3.78 -11.06
C PRO A 62 4.49 4.23 -11.04
N LEU A 63 3.75 3.82 -10.00
CA LEU A 63 2.41 4.28 -9.74
C LEU A 63 2.41 5.75 -9.31
N SER A 64 1.43 6.50 -9.79
CA SER A 64 1.04 7.79 -9.22
C SER A 64 0.43 7.62 -7.82
N GLU A 65 0.30 8.70 -7.06
CA GLU A 65 -0.31 8.67 -5.72
C GLU A 65 -1.73 8.09 -5.75
N LYS A 66 -2.52 8.46 -6.75
CA LYS A 66 -3.87 7.94 -6.94
C LYS A 66 -3.86 6.45 -7.23
N GLU A 67 -3.02 5.99 -8.14
CA GLU A 67 -2.88 4.56 -8.47
C GLU A 67 -2.41 3.74 -7.28
N MET A 68 -1.55 4.31 -6.40
CA MET A 68 -1.17 3.65 -5.15
C MET A 68 -2.34 3.48 -4.19
N LEU A 69 -3.23 4.47 -4.08
CA LEU A 69 -4.45 4.35 -3.27
C LEU A 69 -5.43 3.33 -3.86
N GLU A 70 -5.54 3.27 -5.18
CA GLU A 70 -6.36 2.29 -5.89
C GLU A 70 -5.82 0.86 -5.68
N GLU A 71 -4.51 0.68 -5.75
CA GLU A 71 -3.84 -0.61 -5.45
C GLU A 71 -4.05 -1.02 -4.00
N LEU A 72 -3.87 -0.10 -3.04
CA LEU A 72 -4.13 -0.35 -1.63
C LEU A 72 -5.59 -0.75 -1.38
N LYS A 73 -6.54 -0.05 -2.00
CA LYS A 73 -7.95 -0.38 -1.90
C LYS A 73 -8.21 -1.80 -2.40
N LEU A 74 -7.67 -2.16 -3.55
CA LEU A 74 -7.83 -3.49 -4.13
C LEU A 74 -7.23 -4.58 -3.23
N PHE A 75 -6.07 -4.33 -2.61
CA PHE A 75 -5.48 -5.21 -1.61
C PHE A 75 -6.42 -5.39 -0.40
N VAL A 76 -6.94 -4.29 0.16
CA VAL A 76 -7.89 -4.32 1.29
C VAL A 76 -9.17 -5.08 0.94
N GLU A 77 -9.73 -4.88 -0.25
CA GLU A 77 -10.94 -5.57 -0.72
C GLU A 77 -10.76 -7.09 -0.75
N ASN A 78 -9.57 -7.56 -1.11
CA ASN A 78 -9.25 -8.99 -1.26
C ASN A 78 -8.65 -9.62 0.00
N LEU A 79 -8.25 -8.84 1.01
CA LEU A 79 -7.75 -9.36 2.29
C LEU A 79 -8.91 -9.93 3.12
N THR A 80 -8.84 -11.22 3.49
CA THR A 80 -9.93 -11.95 4.15
C THR A 80 -9.58 -12.52 5.53
N CYS A 81 -8.35 -12.29 6.02
CA CYS A 81 -7.98 -12.65 7.39
C CYS A 81 -8.18 -11.47 8.35
N ASP A 82 -8.51 -11.76 9.61
CA ASP A 82 -8.51 -10.73 10.64
C ASP A 82 -7.10 -10.49 11.16
N CYS A 83 -6.76 -9.23 11.36
CA CYS A 83 -5.43 -8.79 11.80
C CYS A 83 -5.49 -7.38 12.37
N SER A 84 -4.39 -6.92 12.97
CA SER A 84 -4.13 -5.50 13.11
C SER A 84 -3.66 -4.93 11.78
N PHE A 85 -4.11 -3.71 11.44
CA PHE A 85 -3.77 -3.05 10.17
C PHE A 85 -3.08 -1.72 10.43
N ILE A 86 -1.94 -1.48 9.80
CA ILE A 86 -1.12 -0.28 10.01
C ILE A 86 -0.74 0.36 8.68
N THR A 87 -0.94 1.68 8.56
CA THR A 87 -0.64 2.46 7.35
C THR A 87 0.43 3.54 7.59
N HIS A 88 1.44 3.27 8.41
CA HIS A 88 2.44 4.26 8.79
C HIS A 88 3.27 4.86 7.64
N HIS A 89 3.50 4.07 6.61
CA HIS A 89 4.33 4.48 5.48
C HIS A 89 3.53 4.71 4.19
N THR A 90 2.21 4.54 4.26
CA THR A 90 1.32 4.90 3.16
C THR A 90 0.83 6.32 3.35
N ILE A 91 1.01 7.16 2.35
CA ILE A 91 0.57 8.56 2.41
C ILE A 91 -0.91 8.61 2.07
N THR A 92 -1.73 8.88 3.08
CA THR A 92 -3.18 9.08 2.96
C THR A 92 -3.61 10.24 3.83
N GLY A 93 -4.73 10.88 3.49
CA GLY A 93 -5.36 11.91 4.32
C GLY A 93 -6.10 11.37 5.54
N VAL A 94 -6.21 10.04 5.69
CA VAL A 94 -6.95 9.38 6.76
C VAL A 94 -6.12 8.34 7.48
N ASN A 95 -6.35 8.20 8.79
CA ASN A 95 -5.72 7.14 9.57
C ASN A 95 -6.54 5.85 9.45
N LEU A 96 -5.97 4.84 8.81
CA LEU A 96 -6.58 3.53 8.63
C LEU A 96 -6.09 2.50 9.67
N THR A 97 -5.17 2.89 10.56
CA THR A 97 -4.53 2.02 11.56
C THR A 97 -5.49 1.55 12.64
N GLY A 98 -5.41 0.29 13.05
CA GLY A 98 -6.15 -0.27 14.18
C GLY A 98 -6.32 -1.79 14.12
N ALA A 99 -6.79 -2.36 15.23
CA ALA A 99 -7.13 -3.77 15.36
C ALA A 99 -8.47 -4.12 14.68
N ASN A 100 -8.79 -5.42 14.65
CA ASN A 100 -10.07 -5.94 14.14
C ASN A 100 -10.35 -5.50 12.70
N PHE A 101 -9.41 -5.80 11.82
CA PHE A 101 -9.46 -5.38 10.42
C PHE A 101 -10.78 -5.75 9.73
N LEU A 102 -11.26 -7.00 9.88
CA LEU A 102 -12.48 -7.44 9.20
C LEU A 102 -13.73 -6.64 9.61
N GLN A 103 -13.84 -6.24 10.88
CA GLN A 103 -14.95 -5.39 11.35
C GLN A 103 -14.88 -3.97 10.81
N ARG A 104 -13.69 -3.51 10.46
CA ARG A 104 -13.42 -2.15 9.96
C ARG A 104 -13.26 -2.08 8.44
N LYS A 105 -13.22 -3.20 7.76
CA LYS A 105 -12.89 -3.32 6.33
C LYS A 105 -13.73 -2.37 5.47
N ASP A 106 -15.05 -2.37 5.63
CA ASP A 106 -15.93 -1.51 4.84
C ASP A 106 -15.68 -0.01 5.08
N LYS A 107 -15.36 0.36 6.34
CA LYS A 107 -15.00 1.75 6.68
C LYS A 107 -13.65 2.15 6.06
N ILE A 108 -12.70 1.23 6.02
CA ILE A 108 -11.39 1.44 5.38
C ILE A 108 -11.59 1.64 3.88
N ILE A 109 -12.36 0.78 3.22
CA ILE A 109 -12.67 0.90 1.79
C ILE A 109 -13.37 2.23 1.49
N ALA A 110 -14.38 2.62 2.28
CA ALA A 110 -15.08 3.89 2.11
C ALA A 110 -14.15 5.11 2.31
N ALA A 111 -13.21 5.03 3.25
CA ALA A 111 -12.21 6.07 3.46
C ALA A 111 -11.25 6.18 2.27
N LEU A 112 -10.75 5.06 1.75
CA LEU A 112 -9.90 5.03 0.55
C LEU A 112 -10.63 5.54 -0.68
N ASP A 113 -11.90 5.19 -0.89
CA ASP A 113 -12.73 5.74 -1.97
C ASP A 113 -12.85 7.25 -1.91
N ARG A 114 -12.99 7.80 -0.71
CA ARG A 114 -13.04 9.25 -0.50
C ARG A 114 -11.71 9.92 -0.86
N GLU A 115 -10.59 9.33 -0.42
CA GLU A 115 -9.25 9.82 -0.75
C GLU A 115 -8.96 9.76 -2.25
N ILE A 116 -9.32 8.67 -2.92
CA ILE A 116 -9.16 8.52 -4.37
C ILE A 116 -9.94 9.60 -5.14
N ARG A 117 -11.12 9.99 -4.66
CA ARG A 117 -11.98 10.98 -5.31
C ARG A 117 -11.65 12.42 -4.96
N HIS A 118 -11.21 12.69 -3.73
CA HIS A 118 -11.12 14.03 -3.16
C HIS A 118 -9.79 14.35 -2.49
N GLY A 119 -8.87 13.39 -2.38
CA GLY A 119 -7.55 13.59 -1.79
C GLY A 119 -6.70 14.54 -2.64
N ASP A 120 -5.82 15.29 -1.97
CA ASP A 120 -4.86 16.17 -2.63
C ASP A 120 -3.60 15.40 -3.02
N MET A 121 -3.60 14.88 -4.25
CA MET A 121 -2.50 14.06 -4.78
C MET A 121 -1.19 14.82 -4.90
N ASP A 122 -1.24 16.14 -5.12
CA ASP A 122 -0.04 16.98 -5.20
C ASP A 122 0.62 17.12 -3.83
N ILE A 123 -0.16 17.28 -2.77
CA ILE A 123 0.35 17.28 -1.39
C ILE A 123 0.96 15.92 -1.05
N TYR A 124 0.32 14.82 -1.40
CA TYR A 124 0.84 13.48 -1.13
C TYR A 124 2.16 13.22 -1.86
N ALA A 125 2.25 13.60 -3.14
CA ALA A 125 3.47 13.53 -3.91
C ALA A 125 4.59 14.40 -3.29
N ALA A 126 4.28 15.62 -2.86
CA ALA A 126 5.24 16.50 -2.21
C ALA A 126 5.78 15.92 -0.88
N ILE A 127 4.91 15.29 -0.07
CA ILE A 127 5.32 14.62 1.16
C ILE A 127 6.25 13.43 0.86
N ARG A 128 5.90 12.62 -0.15
CA ARG A 128 6.72 11.47 -0.57
C ARG A 128 8.10 11.91 -1.04
N ASN A 129 8.16 12.93 -1.89
CA ASN A 129 9.41 13.43 -2.47
C ASN A 129 10.35 14.10 -1.44
N ARG A 130 9.84 14.49 -0.27
CA ARG A 130 10.66 15.04 0.83
C ARG A 130 11.33 13.95 1.66
N LYS A 131 10.94 12.69 1.53
CA LYS A 131 11.60 11.59 2.26
C LYS A 131 12.97 11.36 1.65
N SER A 132 14.01 11.45 2.48
CA SER A 132 15.39 11.14 2.08
C SER A 132 15.87 9.79 2.58
N THR A 133 15.16 9.23 3.57
CA THR A 133 15.40 7.91 4.17
C THR A 133 14.08 7.26 4.54
N LEU A 134 14.12 5.96 4.77
CA LEU A 134 12.99 5.19 5.31
C LEU A 134 12.64 5.57 6.74
#